data_7257a1abde0bfdf178bbe5a943b091f7
#
_entry.id   7257a1abde0bfdf178bbe5a943b091f7
#
_cell.length_a   1.000
_cell.length_b   1.000
_cell.length_c   1.000
_cell.angle_alpha   90.00
_cell.angle_beta   90.00
_cell.angle_gamma   90.00
#
_symmetry.space_group_name_H-M   'P 1'
#
loop_
_entity.id
_entity.type
_entity.pdbx_description
1 polymer ?
#
loop_
_entity_poly.entity_id
_entity_poly.type
_entity_poly.pdbx_seq_one_letter_code
_entity_poly.pdbx_strand_id
1 'polypeptide(L)' 'MVQREIIYGVCDKTGSCDSYFGFFKTKEDAEHEVQVQANRLKEDLGWLDIQIQSDRALMNSKLIVVIHSYVLR' A
#
# COMPACT_ATOMS: atom_id res chain seq x y z
N MET A 1 -22.03 -19.40 12.43
CA MET A 1 -20.75 -19.36 11.70
C MET A 1 -20.06 -18.03 11.98
N VAL A 2 -18.84 -18.08 12.44
CA VAL A 2 -18.10 -16.86 12.76
C VAL A 2 -17.42 -16.36 11.49
N GLN A 3 -17.75 -15.15 11.07
CA GLN A 3 -17.08 -14.51 9.95
C GLN A 3 -15.82 -13.83 10.47
N ARG A 4 -14.71 -14.09 9.81
CA ARG A 4 -13.47 -13.41 10.12
C ARG A 4 -13.42 -12.09 9.35
N GLU A 5 -13.14 -11.02 10.06
CA GLU A 5 -12.92 -9.73 9.43
C GLU A 5 -11.46 -9.61 9.04
N ILE A 6 -11.24 -9.11 7.85
CA ILE A 6 -9.89 -8.84 7.35
C ILE A 6 -9.74 -7.34 7.17
N ILE A 7 -8.64 -6.80 7.69
CA ILE A 7 -8.27 -5.40 7.48
C ILE A 7 -7.03 -5.38 6.61
N TYR A 8 -7.02 -4.47 5.67
CA TYR A 8 -5.90 -4.28 4.74
C TYR A 8 -5.18 -2.99 5.10
N GLY A 9 -3.91 -3.11 5.49
CA GLY A 9 -3.08 -1.96 5.79
C GLY A 9 -2.18 -1.63 4.62
N VAL A 10 -2.17 -0.37 4.20
CA VAL A 10 -1.26 0.09 3.14
C VAL A 10 0.00 0.60 3.81
N CYS A 11 1.07 -0.15 3.64
CA CYS A 11 2.33 0.06 4.34
C CYS A 11 3.31 0.87 3.49
N ASP A 12 3.95 1.85 4.11
CA ASP A 12 4.99 2.66 3.50
C ASP A 12 6.35 2.03 3.82
N LYS A 13 7.06 1.61 2.80
CA LYS A 13 8.40 1.00 2.92
C LYS A 13 9.52 1.97 2.55
N THR A 14 9.23 3.25 2.37
CA THR A 14 10.24 4.22 1.94
C THR A 14 11.15 4.68 3.06
N GLY A 15 10.71 4.58 4.32
CA GLY A 15 11.48 5.02 5.47
C GLY A 15 12.26 3.89 6.13
N SER A 16 13.00 4.24 7.18
CA SER A 16 13.75 3.27 7.97
C SER A 16 12.85 2.41 8.85
N CYS A 17 11.66 2.92 9.17
CA CYS A 17 10.65 2.19 9.94
C CYS A 17 9.38 2.08 9.10
N ASP A 18 8.69 0.94 9.25
CA ASP A 18 7.43 0.75 8.55
C ASP A 18 6.37 1.68 9.13
N SER A 19 5.65 2.36 8.26
CA SER A 19 4.50 3.16 8.65
C SER A 19 3.34 2.85 7.72
N TYR A 20 2.13 3.23 8.12
CA TYR A 20 0.94 2.93 7.35
C TYR A 20 0.26 4.20 6.89
N PHE A 21 -0.14 4.23 5.62
CA PHE A 21 -0.98 5.30 5.10
C PHE A 21 -2.41 5.21 5.62
N GLY A 22 -2.87 3.99 5.89
CA GLY A 22 -4.20 3.77 6.42
C GLY A 22 -4.58 2.30 6.41
N PHE A 23 -5.74 2.02 6.99
CA PHE A 23 -6.30 0.68 7.06
C PHE A 23 -7.68 0.68 6.41
N PHE A 24 -7.99 -0.36 5.66
CA PHE A 24 -9.20 -0.44 4.86
C PHE A 24 -9.88 -1.78 5.07
N LYS A 25 -11.20 -1.79 5.00
CA LYS A 25 -11.99 -3.00 5.18
C LYS A 25 -12.04 -3.86 3.92
N THR A 26 -11.82 -3.25 2.76
CA THR A 26 -11.85 -3.99 1.50
C THR A 26 -10.51 -3.89 0.80
N LYS A 27 -10.17 -4.94 0.06
CA LYS A 27 -8.95 -4.96 -0.72
C LYS A 27 -8.97 -3.89 -1.81
N GLU A 28 -10.14 -3.65 -2.40
CA GLU A 28 -10.28 -2.65 -3.45
C GLU A 28 -9.92 -1.25 -2.97
N ASP A 29 -10.39 -0.89 -1.78
CA ASP A 29 -10.06 0.41 -1.20
C ASP A 29 -8.56 0.52 -0.92
N ALA A 30 -7.95 -0.56 -0.42
CA ALA A 30 -6.51 -0.58 -0.16
C ALA A 30 -5.72 -0.47 -1.48
N GLU A 31 -6.14 -1.16 -2.52
CA GLU A 31 -5.50 -1.07 -3.83
C GLU A 31 -5.61 0.33 -4.41
N HIS A 32 -6.75 0.98 -4.22
CA HIS A 32 -6.93 2.38 -4.64
C HIS A 32 -5.93 3.28 -3.91
N GLU A 33 -5.74 3.08 -2.62
CA GLU A 33 -4.79 3.87 -1.84
C GLU A 33 -3.35 3.65 -2.30
N VAL A 34 -2.98 2.43 -2.67
CA VAL A 34 -1.65 2.16 -3.24
C VAL A 34 -1.43 3.03 -4.47
N GLN A 35 -2.41 3.11 -5.36
CA GLN A 35 -2.30 3.93 -6.56
C GLN A 35 -2.22 5.41 -6.23
N VAL A 36 -3.02 5.88 -5.30
CA VAL A 36 -3.02 7.29 -4.89
C VAL A 36 -1.66 7.67 -4.32
N GLN A 37 -1.12 6.86 -3.41
CA GLN A 37 0.15 7.18 -2.77
C GLN A 37 1.32 7.05 -3.75
N ALA A 38 1.31 6.05 -4.61
CA ALA A 38 2.36 5.88 -5.62
C ALA A 38 2.35 7.05 -6.62
N ASN A 39 1.17 7.49 -7.04
CA ASN A 39 1.06 8.65 -7.94
C ASN A 39 1.53 9.94 -7.27
N ARG A 40 1.26 10.11 -5.99
CA ARG A 40 1.77 11.26 -5.23
C ARG A 40 3.29 11.26 -5.20
N LEU A 41 3.91 10.12 -4.98
CA LEU A 41 5.36 10.01 -5.00
C LEU A 41 5.94 10.38 -6.37
N LYS A 42 5.27 9.94 -7.45
CA LYS A 42 5.70 10.31 -8.80
C LYS A 42 5.62 11.82 -9.02
N GLU A 43 4.52 12.43 -8.62
CA GLU A 43 4.28 13.86 -8.88
C GLU A 43 5.07 14.75 -7.93
N ASP A 44 5.03 14.45 -6.62
CA ASP A 44 5.61 15.33 -5.61
C ASP A 44 7.12 15.19 -5.52
N LEU A 45 7.65 13.98 -5.70
CA LEU A 45 9.09 13.72 -5.57
C LEU A 45 9.77 13.50 -6.92
N GLY A 46 9.01 13.48 -8.00
CA GLY A 46 9.55 13.25 -9.33
C GLY A 46 10.12 11.86 -9.53
N TRP A 47 9.63 10.87 -8.78
CA TRP A 47 10.08 9.48 -8.90
C TRP A 47 9.44 8.84 -10.11
N LEU A 48 10.08 8.98 -11.27
CA LEU A 48 9.49 8.56 -12.55
C LEU A 48 9.53 7.06 -12.79
N ASP A 49 10.40 6.34 -12.08
CA ASP A 49 10.62 4.90 -12.31
C ASP A 49 9.76 4.03 -11.38
N ILE A 50 8.68 4.58 -10.83
CA ILE A 50 7.78 3.81 -9.98
C ILE A 50 6.90 2.90 -10.83
N GLN A 51 6.93 1.60 -10.52
CA GLN A 51 6.04 0.62 -11.12
C GLN A 51 4.89 0.36 -10.16
N ILE A 52 3.67 0.67 -10.60
CA ILE A 52 2.48 0.53 -9.78
C ILE A 52 1.77 -0.77 -10.17
N GLN A 53 1.63 -1.66 -9.21
CA GLN A 53 0.84 -2.88 -9.35
C GLN A 53 -0.43 -2.75 -8.51
N SER A 54 -1.32 -3.74 -8.60
CA SER A 54 -2.61 -3.65 -7.90
C SER A 54 -2.46 -3.62 -6.38
N ASP A 55 -1.47 -4.34 -5.84
CA ASP A 55 -1.30 -4.49 -4.39
C ASP A 55 0.03 -3.93 -3.88
N ARG A 56 0.81 -3.30 -4.74
CA ARG A 56 2.13 -2.79 -4.35
C ARG A 56 2.65 -1.78 -5.37
N ALA A 57 3.66 -1.04 -4.95
CA ALA A 57 4.41 -0.18 -5.86
C ALA A 57 5.90 -0.38 -5.59
N LEU A 58 6.69 -0.36 -6.65
CA LEU A 58 8.13 -0.58 -6.58
C LEU A 58 8.87 0.54 -7.30
N MET A 59 10.07 0.81 -6.83
CA MET A 59 11.00 1.71 -7.51
C MET A 59 12.35 1.00 -7.58
N ASN A 60 12.87 0.79 -8.80
CA ASN A 60 14.11 0.04 -9.05
C ASN A 60 14.07 -1.35 -8.40
N SER A 61 12.94 -2.03 -8.54
CA SER A 61 12.70 -3.36 -7.97
C SER A 61 12.65 -3.38 -6.45
N LYS A 62 12.66 -2.19 -5.80
CA LYS A 62 12.55 -2.08 -4.36
C LYS A 62 11.12 -1.74 -3.98
N LEU A 63 10.58 -2.48 -3.04
CA LEU A 63 9.22 -2.28 -2.56
C LEU A 63 9.11 -0.96 -1.80
N ILE A 64 8.20 -0.08 -2.22
CA ILE A 64 8.00 1.22 -1.56
C ILE A 64 6.63 1.33 -0.92
N VAL A 65 5.62 0.68 -1.49
CA VAL A 65 4.27 0.62 -0.92
C VAL A 65 3.76 -0.80 -1.09
N VAL A 66 3.14 -1.35 -0.06
CA VAL A 66 2.60 -2.71 -0.12
C VAL A 66 1.38 -2.83 0.78
N ILE A 67 0.47 -3.74 0.43
CA ILE A 67 -0.70 -4.04 1.24
C ILE A 67 -0.39 -5.25 2.11
N HIS A 68 -0.61 -5.10 3.42
CA HIS A 68 -0.60 -6.20 4.37
C HIS A 68 -2.01 -6.51 4.83
N SER A 69 -2.39 -7.77 4.86
CA SER A 69 -3.70 -8.17 5.35
C SER A 69 -3.59 -8.72 6.77
N TYR A 70 -4.54 -8.35 7.61
CA TYR A 70 -4.61 -8.80 8.99
C TYR A 70 -5.99 -9.36 9.26
N VAL A 71 -6.03 -10.51 9.91
CA VAL A 71 -7.28 -11.15 10.31
C VAL A 71 -7.62 -10.68 11.72
N LEU A 72 -8.79 -10.07 11.86
CA LEU A 72 -9.32 -9.68 13.15
C LEU A 72 -10.13 -10.82 13.75
N ARG A 73 -10.02 -11.01 15.03
CA ARG A 73 -10.78 -12.04 15.75
C ARG A 73 -11.82 -11.41 16.65
#